data_64afde0755cceb1887613b48a54066e5
#
_entry.id   64afde0755cceb1887613b48a54066e5
#
_cell.length_a   1.000
_cell.length_b   1.000
_cell.length_c   1.000
_cell.angle_alpha   90.00
_cell.angle_beta   90.00
_cell.angle_gamma   90.00
#
_symmetry.space_group_name_H-M   'P 1'
#
loop_
_entity.id
_entity.type
_entity.pdbx_description
1 polymer ?
#
loop_
_entity_poly.entity_id
_entity_poly.type
_entity_poly.pdbx_seq_one_letter_code
_entity_poly.pdbx_strand_id
1 'polypeptide(L)'
;MRSAALAAVAVAAFAMIGCGSQNPGQPAGSASGTPESTAPPAKPASMNEYLHSVGVTVTPVSPESPANVRVDVPLPRGWENLGALDPAYLIADKPSDADQGRTPSAVVYLIKLGGPLDARKVISEHGFADAQNTQNFRKIASSLDDYQGYPSAAIEGTYENQGVRVHAWSRDVIVPDGPLHYLVQFTVTTTEAQSAALSQDVAALTGGLKITKR
;
A
#
# COMPACT_ATOMS: atom_id res chain seq x y z
N MET A 1 36.22 14.14 -3.79
CA MET A 1 34.88 14.73 -3.78
C MET A 1 34.01 13.81 -4.62
N ARG A 2 33.24 12.93 -3.95
CA ARG A 2 32.31 12.01 -4.60
C ARG A 2 30.93 12.64 -4.51
N SER A 3 30.39 13.11 -5.63
CA SER A 3 29.03 13.61 -5.72
C SER A 3 28.07 12.40 -5.55
N ALA A 4 27.39 12.34 -4.44
CA ALA A 4 26.29 11.41 -4.24
C ALA A 4 25.10 11.90 -5.08
N ALA A 5 24.80 11.21 -6.16
CA ALA A 5 23.54 11.39 -6.87
C ALA A 5 22.45 10.82 -5.95
N LEU A 6 21.62 11.69 -5.37
CA LEU A 6 20.38 11.28 -4.72
C LEU A 6 19.48 10.68 -5.81
N ALA A 7 19.43 9.36 -5.88
CA ALA A 7 18.39 8.68 -6.63
C ALA A 7 17.06 9.03 -5.96
N ALA A 8 16.18 9.70 -6.69
CA ALA A 8 14.83 9.98 -6.22
C ALA A 8 14.08 8.65 -6.12
N VAL A 9 13.99 8.11 -4.91
CA VAL A 9 13.08 7.03 -4.59
C VAL A 9 11.68 7.60 -4.77
N ALA A 10 11.03 7.29 -5.89
CA ALA A 10 9.64 7.63 -6.09
C ALA A 10 8.81 6.69 -5.21
N VAL A 11 8.77 7.00 -3.93
CA VAL A 11 7.80 6.42 -3.01
C VAL A 11 6.45 6.87 -3.53
N ALA A 12 5.65 5.95 -4.06
CA ALA A 12 4.26 6.20 -4.33
C ALA A 12 3.55 6.32 -2.97
N ALA A 13 3.79 7.44 -2.30
CA ALA A 13 2.95 7.85 -1.19
C ALA A 13 1.55 8.07 -1.80
N PHE A 14 0.58 7.32 -1.36
CA PHE A 14 -0.82 7.57 -1.66
C PHE A 14 -1.20 8.91 -1.01
N ALA A 15 -0.86 10.01 -1.70
CA ALA A 15 -1.18 11.35 -1.24
C ALA A 15 -2.65 11.62 -1.50
N MET A 16 -3.39 11.73 -0.45
CA MET A 16 -4.76 12.21 -0.41
C MET A 16 -4.78 13.71 -0.69
N ILE A 17 -5.15 14.10 -1.91
CA ILE A 17 -5.59 15.47 -2.17
C ILE A 17 -7.05 15.40 -2.57
N GLY A 18 -7.92 15.57 -1.61
CA GLY A 18 -9.34 15.84 -1.81
C GLY A 18 -9.53 17.32 -2.15
N CYS A 19 -9.76 17.66 -3.42
CA CYS A 19 -10.31 18.95 -3.82
C CYS A 19 -11.80 18.79 -4.09
N GLY A 20 -12.63 19.21 -3.14
CA GLY A 20 -14.05 19.43 -3.35
C GLY A 20 -14.26 20.71 -4.17
N SER A 21 -14.79 20.60 -5.38
CA SER A 21 -15.31 21.72 -6.13
C SER A 21 -16.83 21.73 -6.03
N GLN A 22 -17.38 22.66 -5.25
CA GLN A 22 -18.79 22.99 -5.28
C GLN A 22 -19.04 23.94 -6.46
N ASN A 23 -19.99 23.60 -7.32
CA ASN A 23 -20.49 24.49 -8.34
C ASN A 23 -21.95 24.83 -8.03
N PRO A 24 -22.33 26.10 -7.84
CA PRO A 24 -23.71 26.49 -7.62
C PRO A 24 -24.38 26.94 -8.92
N GLY A 25 -25.51 26.33 -9.21
CA GLY A 25 -26.62 26.99 -9.92
C GLY A 25 -26.74 26.76 -11.41
N GLN A 26 -27.77 26.00 -11.78
CA GLN A 26 -28.53 26.22 -13.02
C GLN A 26 -29.97 25.70 -12.89
N PRO A 27 -30.97 26.41 -13.48
CA PRO A 27 -32.38 26.18 -13.19
C PRO A 27 -33.03 25.10 -14.05
N ALA A 28 -34.17 24.64 -13.56
CA ALA A 28 -35.00 23.58 -14.05
C ALA A 28 -35.45 23.74 -15.52
N GLY A 29 -35.32 22.64 -16.28
CA GLY A 29 -36.00 22.40 -17.54
C GLY A 29 -36.50 20.96 -17.57
N SER A 30 -37.82 20.76 -17.57
CA SER A 30 -38.48 19.48 -17.62
C SER A 30 -38.26 18.83 -19.00
N ALA A 31 -37.70 17.61 -19.02
CA ALA A 31 -37.86 16.68 -20.12
C ALA A 31 -37.78 15.24 -19.55
N SER A 32 -38.91 14.54 -19.66
CA SER A 32 -39.07 13.12 -19.35
C SER A 32 -38.27 12.28 -20.34
N GLY A 33 -37.25 11.67 -19.84
CA GLY A 33 -36.45 10.65 -20.52
C GLY A 33 -35.46 10.16 -19.51
N THR A 34 -35.68 8.99 -18.92
CA THR A 34 -34.73 8.38 -18.00
C THR A 34 -33.51 7.94 -18.79
N PRO A 35 -32.38 8.67 -18.75
CA PRO A 35 -31.13 8.10 -19.20
C PRO A 35 -30.64 7.23 -18.06
N GLU A 36 -30.56 5.95 -18.32
CA GLU A 36 -29.77 5.00 -17.53
C GLU A 36 -28.37 5.61 -17.37
N SER A 37 -28.12 6.14 -16.16
CA SER A 37 -26.85 6.78 -15.83
C SER A 37 -25.76 5.71 -15.83
N THR A 38 -25.06 5.56 -16.94
CA THR A 38 -23.80 4.80 -17.04
C THR A 38 -22.66 5.60 -16.41
N ALA A 39 -22.83 6.03 -15.15
CA ALA A 39 -21.70 6.51 -14.37
C ALA A 39 -20.72 5.33 -14.18
N PRO A 40 -19.42 5.53 -14.40
CA PRO A 40 -18.43 4.51 -14.09
C PRO A 40 -18.63 4.05 -12.64
N PRO A 41 -18.46 2.76 -12.33
CA PRO A 41 -18.58 2.29 -10.96
C PRO A 41 -17.67 3.11 -10.06
N ALA A 42 -18.23 3.62 -8.95
CA ALA A 42 -17.48 4.40 -7.99
C ALA A 42 -16.30 3.56 -7.48
N LYS A 43 -15.11 4.19 -7.40
CA LYS A 43 -13.93 3.52 -6.83
C LYS A 43 -14.23 3.14 -5.38
N PRO A 44 -13.79 1.95 -4.92
CA PRO A 44 -13.94 1.58 -3.51
C PRO A 44 -13.18 2.58 -2.62
N ALA A 45 -13.74 2.89 -1.47
CA ALA A 45 -13.03 3.69 -0.48
C ALA A 45 -11.71 3.00 -0.10
N SER A 46 -10.61 3.76 -0.07
CA SER A 46 -9.33 3.25 0.41
C SER A 46 -9.44 2.74 1.85
N MET A 47 -8.51 1.90 2.28
CA MET A 47 -8.51 1.42 3.67
C MET A 47 -8.46 2.58 4.66
N ASN A 48 -7.63 3.58 4.40
CA ASN A 48 -7.50 4.74 5.26
C ASN A 48 -8.79 5.59 5.33
N GLU A 49 -9.45 5.84 4.19
CA GLU A 49 -10.74 6.54 4.15
C GLU A 49 -11.81 5.80 4.95
N TYR A 50 -11.86 4.47 4.81
CA TYR A 50 -12.79 3.66 5.58
C TYR A 50 -12.50 3.74 7.08
N LEU A 51 -11.25 3.54 7.52
CA LEU A 51 -10.86 3.62 8.93
C LEU A 51 -11.27 4.96 9.55
N HIS A 52 -11.00 6.07 8.86
CA HIS A 52 -11.44 7.40 9.32
C HIS A 52 -12.97 7.50 9.39
N SER A 53 -13.69 6.97 8.42
CA SER A 53 -15.17 7.05 8.37
C SER A 53 -15.85 6.34 9.54
N VAL A 54 -15.20 5.31 10.10
CA VAL A 54 -15.70 4.55 11.27
C VAL A 54 -15.09 5.01 12.59
N GLY A 55 -14.39 6.15 12.61
CA GLY A 55 -13.85 6.78 13.81
C GLY A 55 -12.58 6.13 14.37
N VAL A 56 -11.86 5.34 13.55
CA VAL A 56 -10.56 4.78 13.92
C VAL A 56 -9.47 5.84 13.74
N THR A 57 -8.67 6.05 14.80
CA THR A 57 -7.47 6.89 14.69
C THR A 57 -6.33 6.11 14.03
N VAL A 58 -5.67 6.77 13.07
CA VAL A 58 -4.58 6.19 12.27
C VAL A 58 -3.31 6.97 12.58
N THR A 59 -2.30 6.31 13.16
CA THR A 59 -1.05 6.97 13.57
C THR A 59 0.15 6.16 13.06
N PRO A 60 0.98 6.70 12.16
CA PRO A 60 2.23 6.07 11.76
C PRO A 60 3.14 5.80 12.96
N VAL A 61 3.90 4.70 12.90
CA VAL A 61 4.84 4.27 13.93
C VAL A 61 6.24 4.25 13.33
N SER A 62 7.18 4.99 13.93
CA SER A 62 8.60 4.90 13.57
C SER A 62 9.28 3.72 14.28
N PRO A 63 10.42 3.20 13.77
CA PRO A 63 11.15 2.11 14.40
C PRO A 63 11.63 2.41 15.83
N GLU A 64 11.87 3.69 16.14
CA GLU A 64 12.30 4.15 17.47
C GLU A 64 11.13 4.29 18.44
N SER A 65 9.90 4.31 17.94
CA SER A 65 8.71 4.42 18.78
C SER A 65 8.48 3.15 19.59
N PRO A 66 8.06 3.25 20.86
CA PRO A 66 7.66 2.09 21.63
C PRO A 66 6.39 1.48 21.04
N ALA A 67 6.56 0.39 20.32
CA ALA A 67 5.45 -0.40 19.75
C ALA A 67 5.55 -1.84 20.22
N ASN A 68 4.40 -2.48 20.47
CA ASN A 68 4.33 -3.89 20.83
C ASN A 68 4.44 -4.81 19.60
N VAL A 69 4.51 -4.23 18.41
CA VAL A 69 4.69 -4.95 17.15
C VAL A 69 5.98 -4.50 16.50
N ARG A 70 6.75 -5.48 16.04
CA ARG A 70 7.96 -5.28 15.24
C ARG A 70 7.80 -5.98 13.90
N VAL A 71 8.32 -5.36 12.85
CA VAL A 71 8.35 -5.90 11.50
C VAL A 71 9.79 -6.04 11.04
N ASP A 72 10.14 -7.23 10.58
CA ASP A 72 11.44 -7.55 10.00
C ASP A 72 11.24 -8.08 8.58
N VAL A 73 12.05 -7.63 7.63
CA VAL A 73 12.06 -8.10 6.24
C VAL A 73 13.48 -8.55 5.93
N PRO A 74 13.70 -9.84 5.64
CA PRO A 74 15.02 -10.32 5.22
C PRO A 74 15.31 -9.80 3.81
N LEU A 75 16.44 -9.11 3.64
CA LEU A 75 16.83 -8.55 2.37
C LEU A 75 17.66 -9.57 1.56
N PRO A 76 17.25 -9.90 0.33
CA PRO A 76 18.05 -10.70 -0.60
C PRO A 76 19.38 -9.99 -0.97
N ARG A 77 20.29 -10.74 -1.57
CA ARG A 77 21.57 -10.18 -1.99
C ARG A 77 21.39 -9.01 -2.97
N GLY A 78 22.09 -7.91 -2.70
CA GLY A 78 22.06 -6.69 -3.50
C GLY A 78 20.93 -5.73 -3.15
N TRP A 79 20.04 -6.10 -2.23
CA TRP A 79 19.11 -5.17 -1.63
C TRP A 79 19.77 -4.42 -0.47
N GLU A 80 19.51 -3.14 -0.39
CA GLU A 80 20.07 -2.23 0.62
C GLU A 80 18.97 -1.68 1.50
N ASN A 81 19.19 -1.71 2.83
CA ASN A 81 18.28 -1.09 3.79
C ASN A 81 18.58 0.41 3.87
N LEU A 82 17.66 1.24 3.43
CA LEU A 82 17.74 2.69 3.50
C LEU A 82 17.27 3.26 4.84
N GLY A 83 16.79 2.39 5.74
CA GLY A 83 16.23 2.79 7.03
C GLY A 83 14.76 3.21 6.95
N ALA A 84 14.34 3.97 7.96
CA ALA A 84 13.03 4.58 8.02
C ALA A 84 13.06 5.98 7.38
N LEU A 85 11.98 6.31 6.69
CA LEU A 85 11.73 7.67 6.20
C LEU A 85 10.25 7.97 6.44
N ASP A 86 9.98 8.89 7.37
CA ASP A 86 8.60 9.22 7.78
C ASP A 86 7.69 9.48 6.56
N PRO A 87 6.53 8.81 6.47
CA PRO A 87 5.93 7.88 7.45
C PRO A 87 6.31 6.38 7.29
N ALA A 88 7.27 6.02 6.43
CA ALA A 88 7.67 4.62 6.22
C ALA A 88 8.49 4.08 7.40
N TYR A 89 8.11 2.90 7.88
CA TYR A 89 8.81 2.17 8.93
C TYR A 89 10.14 1.58 8.45
N LEU A 90 10.17 1.10 7.20
CA LEU A 90 11.35 0.56 6.53
C LEU A 90 11.26 0.80 5.03
N ILE A 91 12.37 1.20 4.44
CA ILE A 91 12.55 1.25 2.99
C ILE A 91 13.80 0.44 2.65
N ALA A 92 13.69 -0.42 1.63
CA ALA A 92 14.82 -1.09 1.01
C ALA A 92 14.71 -0.98 -0.50
N ASP A 93 15.85 -0.95 -1.20
CA ASP A 93 15.90 -0.95 -2.65
C ASP A 93 17.02 -1.83 -3.19
N LYS A 94 17.05 -2.00 -4.52
CA LYS A 94 18.11 -2.74 -5.24
C LYS A 94 18.70 -1.84 -6.33
N PRO A 95 19.67 -0.98 -5.98
CA PRO A 95 20.16 0.07 -6.89
C PRO A 95 20.81 -0.46 -8.16
N SER A 96 21.42 -1.66 -8.09
CA SER A 96 22.07 -2.29 -9.27
C SER A 96 21.10 -2.62 -10.41
N ASP A 97 19.81 -2.75 -10.08
CA ASP A 97 18.78 -3.18 -11.02
C ASP A 97 17.83 -2.03 -11.42
N ALA A 98 18.29 -0.78 -11.29
CA ALA A 98 17.48 0.38 -11.71
C ALA A 98 17.19 0.33 -13.22
N ASP A 99 15.93 0.54 -13.59
CA ASP A 99 15.42 0.54 -14.97
C ASP A 99 14.45 1.71 -15.17
N GLN A 100 14.55 2.42 -16.29
CA GLN A 100 13.72 3.56 -16.64
C GLN A 100 13.60 4.61 -15.52
N GLY A 101 14.71 4.84 -14.79
CA GLY A 101 14.74 5.77 -13.65
C GLY A 101 13.99 5.27 -12.40
N ARG A 102 13.66 3.99 -12.34
CA ARG A 102 13.02 3.35 -11.20
C ARG A 102 13.88 2.24 -10.62
N THR A 103 14.04 2.27 -9.33
CA THR A 103 14.74 1.25 -8.56
C THR A 103 13.73 0.29 -7.96
N PRO A 104 13.94 -1.04 -8.08
CA PRO A 104 13.14 -2.01 -7.34
C PRO A 104 13.14 -1.67 -5.86
N SER A 105 11.98 -1.66 -5.22
CA SER A 105 11.85 -1.21 -3.84
C SER A 105 10.92 -2.10 -3.02
N ALA A 106 11.19 -2.14 -1.71
CA ALA A 106 10.34 -2.75 -0.71
C ALA A 106 10.09 -1.73 0.41
N VAL A 107 8.82 -1.50 0.73
CA VAL A 107 8.41 -0.50 1.71
C VAL A 107 7.49 -1.12 2.74
N VAL A 108 7.74 -0.86 4.01
CA VAL A 108 6.86 -1.22 5.12
C VAL A 108 6.32 0.05 5.76
N TYR A 109 5.02 0.09 5.98
CA TYR A 109 4.39 1.00 6.91
C TYR A 109 3.91 0.21 8.12
N LEU A 110 4.17 0.72 9.31
CA LEU A 110 3.60 0.24 10.56
C LEU A 110 2.71 1.34 11.12
N ILE A 111 1.44 1.04 11.32
CA ILE A 111 0.43 2.03 11.65
C ILE A 111 -0.33 1.55 12.89
N LYS A 112 -0.39 2.37 13.93
CA LYS A 112 -1.21 2.12 15.11
C LYS A 112 -2.64 2.59 14.84
N LEU A 113 -3.61 1.70 15.09
CA LEU A 113 -5.03 1.93 14.93
C LEU A 113 -5.68 1.97 16.32
N GLY A 114 -6.33 3.09 16.65
CA GLY A 114 -7.05 3.28 17.91
C GLY A 114 -8.54 3.41 17.69
N GLY A 115 -9.33 2.72 18.50
CA GLY A 115 -10.78 2.70 18.42
C GLY A 115 -11.34 1.30 18.11
N PRO A 116 -12.66 1.16 18.08
CA PRO A 116 -13.31 -0.12 17.79
C PRO A 116 -13.04 -0.53 16.34
N LEU A 117 -12.54 -1.75 16.15
CA LEU A 117 -12.18 -2.28 14.85
C LEU A 117 -12.53 -3.76 14.73
N ASP A 118 -13.24 -4.14 13.68
CA ASP A 118 -13.33 -5.52 13.23
C ASP A 118 -12.26 -5.74 12.15
N ALA A 119 -11.14 -6.32 12.56
CA ALA A 119 -9.99 -6.53 11.68
C ALA A 119 -10.31 -7.41 10.46
N ARG A 120 -11.14 -8.45 10.63
CA ARG A 120 -11.51 -9.33 9.52
C ARG A 120 -12.39 -8.62 8.51
N LYS A 121 -13.34 -7.82 8.98
CA LYS A 121 -14.20 -7.02 8.12
C LYS A 121 -13.38 -6.01 7.32
N VAL A 122 -12.49 -5.26 7.97
CA VAL A 122 -11.62 -4.29 7.29
C VAL A 122 -10.80 -4.96 6.20
N ILE A 123 -10.14 -6.07 6.52
CA ILE A 123 -9.30 -6.80 5.57
C ILE A 123 -10.13 -7.33 4.39
N SER A 124 -11.30 -7.93 4.65
CA SER A 124 -12.12 -8.52 3.58
C SER A 124 -12.76 -7.50 2.64
N GLU A 125 -13.13 -6.32 3.16
CA GLU A 125 -13.83 -5.30 2.38
C GLU A 125 -12.90 -4.25 1.77
N HIS A 126 -11.76 -3.95 2.41
CA HIS A 126 -10.87 -2.84 2.02
C HIS A 126 -9.41 -3.24 1.79
N GLY A 127 -9.00 -4.48 2.06
CA GLY A 127 -7.61 -4.91 1.94
C GLY A 127 -7.03 -4.88 0.53
N PHE A 128 -7.86 -4.74 -0.50
CA PHE A 128 -7.42 -4.59 -1.89
C PHE A 128 -7.67 -3.20 -2.48
N ALA A 129 -8.38 -2.33 -1.74
CA ALA A 129 -8.89 -1.07 -2.27
C ALA A 129 -7.76 -0.15 -2.75
N ASP A 130 -6.67 -0.03 -1.99
CA ASP A 130 -5.56 0.86 -2.33
C ASP A 130 -4.88 0.44 -3.64
N ALA A 131 -4.63 -0.86 -3.84
CA ALA A 131 -4.10 -1.38 -5.08
C ALA A 131 -5.06 -1.18 -6.27
N GLN A 132 -6.35 -1.50 -6.06
CA GLN A 132 -7.39 -1.38 -7.10
C GLN A 132 -7.63 0.08 -7.52
N ASN A 133 -7.35 1.04 -6.67
CA ASN A 133 -7.49 2.46 -6.93
C ASN A 133 -6.33 3.06 -7.74
N THR A 134 -5.24 2.29 -7.98
CA THR A 134 -4.13 2.75 -8.82
C THR A 134 -4.53 2.85 -10.29
N GLN A 135 -3.81 3.68 -11.05
CA GLN A 135 -4.14 3.93 -12.46
C GLN A 135 -3.92 2.67 -13.31
N ASN A 136 -4.94 2.30 -14.08
CA ASN A 136 -4.90 1.14 -14.99
C ASN A 136 -4.47 -0.17 -14.30
N PHE A 137 -4.94 -0.37 -13.06
CA PHE A 137 -4.65 -1.58 -12.30
C PHE A 137 -5.13 -2.84 -13.01
N ARG A 138 -4.27 -3.85 -13.07
CA ARG A 138 -4.59 -5.20 -13.55
C ARG A 138 -4.16 -6.21 -12.51
N LYS A 139 -5.14 -6.87 -11.91
CA LYS A 139 -4.89 -7.91 -10.91
C LYS A 139 -4.27 -9.15 -11.55
N ILE A 140 -3.23 -9.70 -10.93
CA ILE A 140 -2.60 -10.98 -11.26
C ILE A 140 -3.08 -12.04 -10.28
N ALA A 141 -2.93 -11.79 -8.97
CA ALA A 141 -3.33 -12.71 -7.92
C ALA A 141 -3.84 -11.95 -6.68
N SER A 142 -4.61 -12.63 -5.84
CA SER A 142 -5.01 -12.10 -4.54
C SER A 142 -5.36 -13.22 -3.57
N SER A 143 -5.17 -12.99 -2.26
CA SER A 143 -5.57 -13.90 -1.18
C SER A 143 -6.05 -13.09 0.02
N LEU A 144 -7.03 -13.67 0.76
CA LEU A 144 -7.50 -13.21 2.07
C LEU A 144 -7.11 -14.20 3.18
N ASP A 145 -6.17 -15.10 2.92
CA ASP A 145 -5.68 -16.03 3.91
C ASP A 145 -4.96 -15.30 5.05
N ASP A 146 -5.15 -15.78 6.27
CA ASP A 146 -4.44 -15.26 7.43
C ASP A 146 -2.92 -15.36 7.23
N TYR A 147 -2.19 -14.33 7.64
CA TYR A 147 -0.74 -14.30 7.64
C TYR A 147 -0.20 -14.37 9.06
N GLN A 148 0.56 -15.43 9.38
CA GLN A 148 1.07 -15.70 10.73
C GLN A 148 -0.04 -15.70 11.81
N GLY A 149 -1.26 -16.14 11.43
CA GLY A 149 -2.43 -16.20 12.30
C GLY A 149 -3.20 -14.87 12.46
N TYR A 150 -2.84 -13.84 11.70
CA TYR A 150 -3.52 -12.55 11.69
C TYR A 150 -4.34 -12.34 10.41
N PRO A 151 -5.48 -11.64 10.47
CA PRO A 151 -6.24 -11.25 9.29
C PRO A 151 -5.37 -10.51 8.29
N SER A 152 -5.38 -10.95 7.03
CA SER A 152 -4.49 -10.44 6.00
C SER A 152 -5.15 -10.41 4.62
N ALA A 153 -4.77 -9.41 3.82
CA ALA A 153 -5.04 -9.34 2.39
C ALA A 153 -3.72 -9.22 1.64
N ALA A 154 -3.52 -10.08 0.64
CA ALA A 154 -2.38 -9.98 -0.27
C ALA A 154 -2.88 -9.80 -1.69
N ILE A 155 -2.29 -8.90 -2.45
CA ILE A 155 -2.65 -8.64 -3.84
C ILE A 155 -1.41 -8.41 -4.69
N GLU A 156 -1.40 -9.00 -5.87
CA GLU A 156 -0.38 -8.83 -6.89
C GLU A 156 -1.03 -8.29 -8.16
N GLY A 157 -0.37 -7.33 -8.80
CA GLY A 157 -0.89 -6.73 -10.01
C GLY A 157 0.08 -5.78 -10.68
N THR A 158 -0.34 -5.25 -11.82
CA THR A 158 0.39 -4.18 -12.51
C THR A 158 -0.47 -2.92 -12.58
N TYR A 159 0.18 -1.76 -12.57
CA TYR A 159 -0.48 -0.46 -12.72
C TYR A 159 0.44 0.53 -13.43
N GLU A 160 -0.10 1.68 -13.81
CA GLU A 160 0.71 2.75 -14.40
C GLU A 160 1.09 3.77 -13.34
N ASN A 161 2.37 4.14 -13.33
CA ASN A 161 2.89 5.20 -12.47
C ASN A 161 3.83 6.09 -13.30
N GLN A 162 3.40 7.33 -13.55
CA GLN A 162 4.15 8.32 -14.35
C GLN A 162 4.59 7.76 -15.72
N GLY A 163 3.69 7.06 -16.41
CA GLY A 163 3.94 6.50 -17.74
C GLY A 163 4.77 5.22 -17.78
N VAL A 164 5.20 4.70 -16.62
CA VAL A 164 5.89 3.41 -16.52
C VAL A 164 4.95 2.35 -15.99
N ARG A 165 4.94 1.18 -16.63
CA ARG A 165 4.21 0.01 -16.15
C ARG A 165 4.97 -0.61 -14.97
N VAL A 166 4.32 -0.65 -13.83
CA VAL A 166 4.86 -1.13 -12.56
C VAL A 166 4.20 -2.46 -12.20
N HIS A 167 4.98 -3.41 -11.71
CA HIS A 167 4.52 -4.63 -11.08
C HIS A 167 4.66 -4.49 -9.57
N ALA A 168 3.58 -4.69 -8.84
CA ALA A 168 3.56 -4.60 -7.39
C ALA A 168 2.96 -5.85 -6.75
N TRP A 169 3.54 -6.23 -5.63
CA TRP A 169 2.99 -7.17 -4.67
C TRP A 169 2.80 -6.45 -3.34
N SER A 170 1.60 -6.51 -2.78
CA SER A 170 1.26 -5.85 -1.51
C SER A 170 0.60 -6.81 -0.55
N ARG A 171 0.86 -6.61 0.75
CA ARG A 171 0.19 -7.31 1.85
C ARG A 171 -0.15 -6.35 2.97
N ASP A 172 -1.41 -6.39 3.37
CA ASP A 172 -1.92 -5.74 4.57
C ASP A 172 -2.20 -6.79 5.64
N VAL A 173 -1.75 -6.55 6.87
CA VAL A 173 -1.97 -7.44 8.02
C VAL A 173 -2.43 -6.61 9.20
N ILE A 174 -3.54 -6.99 9.85
CA ILE A 174 -4.01 -6.33 11.07
C ILE A 174 -3.71 -7.22 12.28
N VAL A 175 -2.85 -6.72 13.16
CA VAL A 175 -2.37 -7.37 14.38
C VAL A 175 -3.12 -6.82 15.59
N PRO A 176 -3.94 -7.60 16.29
CA PRO A 176 -4.62 -7.14 17.51
C PRO A 176 -3.63 -6.96 18.67
N ASP A 177 -3.80 -5.89 19.46
CA ASP A 177 -2.99 -5.60 20.64
C ASP A 177 -3.83 -4.98 21.77
N GLY A 178 -4.58 -5.81 22.50
CA GLY A 178 -5.54 -5.38 23.50
C GLY A 178 -6.64 -4.50 22.88
N PRO A 179 -6.81 -3.25 23.35
CA PRO A 179 -7.78 -2.31 22.79
C PRO A 179 -7.30 -1.62 21.50
N LEU A 180 -6.04 -1.85 21.11
CA LEU A 180 -5.40 -1.29 19.92
C LEU A 180 -5.21 -2.37 18.86
N HIS A 181 -4.93 -1.92 17.64
CA HIS A 181 -4.48 -2.77 16.56
C HIS A 181 -3.27 -2.12 15.87
N TYR A 182 -2.49 -2.93 15.17
CA TYR A 182 -1.45 -2.44 14.27
C TYR A 182 -1.74 -2.94 12.85
N LEU A 183 -1.72 -2.03 11.90
CA LEU A 183 -1.75 -2.36 10.48
C LEU A 183 -0.31 -2.37 9.98
N VAL A 184 0.11 -3.49 9.43
CA VAL A 184 1.36 -3.64 8.68
C VAL A 184 1.00 -3.61 7.21
N GLN A 185 1.48 -2.61 6.48
CA GLN A 185 1.37 -2.56 5.03
C GLN A 185 2.75 -2.78 4.43
N PHE A 186 2.89 -3.83 3.65
CA PHE A 186 4.15 -4.19 2.99
C PHE A 186 3.95 -4.25 1.49
N THR A 187 4.77 -3.52 0.74
CA THR A 187 4.70 -3.48 -0.72
C THR A 187 6.09 -3.67 -1.32
N VAL A 188 6.20 -4.55 -2.31
CA VAL A 188 7.38 -4.71 -3.17
C VAL A 188 7.00 -4.24 -4.56
N THR A 189 7.84 -3.39 -5.15
CA THR A 189 7.58 -2.76 -6.45
C THR A 189 8.77 -2.92 -7.38
N THR A 190 8.51 -3.32 -8.62
CA THR A 190 9.48 -3.38 -9.72
C THR A 190 8.87 -2.74 -10.97
N THR A 191 9.63 -2.53 -12.04
CA THR A 191 8.99 -2.35 -13.35
C THR A 191 8.46 -3.69 -13.85
N GLU A 192 7.47 -3.67 -14.75
CA GLU A 192 6.97 -4.91 -15.37
C GLU A 192 8.09 -5.66 -16.10
N ALA A 193 9.03 -4.93 -16.72
CA ALA A 193 10.19 -5.52 -17.41
C ALA A 193 11.15 -6.26 -16.46
N GLN A 194 11.31 -5.78 -15.21
CA GLN A 194 12.18 -6.38 -14.20
C GLN A 194 11.52 -7.57 -13.49
N SER A 195 10.19 -7.69 -13.51
CA SER A 195 9.43 -8.61 -12.65
C SER A 195 9.88 -10.07 -12.77
N ALA A 196 10.15 -10.54 -13.98
CA ALA A 196 10.60 -11.91 -14.21
C ALA A 196 11.99 -12.19 -13.62
N ALA A 197 12.95 -11.28 -13.85
CA ALA A 197 14.31 -11.39 -13.34
C ALA A 197 14.38 -11.31 -11.81
N LEU A 198 13.49 -10.54 -11.18
CA LEU A 198 13.44 -10.32 -9.74
C LEU A 198 12.43 -11.21 -9.00
N SER A 199 11.81 -12.17 -9.69
CA SER A 199 10.77 -13.03 -9.10
C SER A 199 11.24 -13.78 -7.85
N GLN A 200 12.47 -14.25 -7.81
CA GLN A 200 13.06 -14.93 -6.64
C GLN A 200 13.27 -13.95 -5.48
N ASP A 201 13.75 -12.74 -5.76
CA ASP A 201 13.93 -11.70 -4.74
C ASP A 201 12.57 -11.28 -4.15
N VAL A 202 11.57 -11.04 -5.00
CA VAL A 202 10.20 -10.73 -4.57
C VAL A 202 9.64 -11.84 -3.70
N ALA A 203 9.80 -13.12 -4.11
CA ALA A 203 9.36 -14.26 -3.32
C ALA A 203 10.07 -14.34 -1.95
N ALA A 204 11.38 -14.07 -1.90
CA ALA A 204 12.14 -14.06 -0.65
C ALA A 204 11.70 -12.92 0.28
N LEU A 205 11.49 -11.71 -0.24
CA LEU A 205 10.99 -10.56 0.52
C LEU A 205 9.59 -10.84 1.08
N THR A 206 8.66 -11.27 0.22
CA THR A 206 7.25 -11.45 0.56
C THR A 206 7.01 -12.66 1.46
N GLY A 207 7.74 -13.75 1.24
CA GLY A 207 7.69 -14.95 2.08
C GLY A 207 8.47 -14.81 3.40
N GLY A 208 9.44 -13.88 3.44
CA GLY A 208 10.31 -13.66 4.59
C GLY A 208 9.80 -12.58 5.55
N LEU A 209 8.75 -11.83 5.21
CA LEU A 209 8.15 -10.84 6.12
C LEU A 209 7.84 -11.48 7.47
N LYS A 210 8.37 -10.91 8.54
CA LYS A 210 8.14 -11.41 9.90
C LYS A 210 7.53 -10.33 10.76
N ILE A 211 6.39 -10.66 11.38
CA ILE A 211 5.69 -9.81 12.33
C ILE A 211 5.82 -10.45 13.71
N THR A 212 6.37 -9.71 14.65
CA THR A 212 6.59 -10.18 16.02
C THR A 212 5.84 -9.29 16.99
N LYS A 213 4.98 -9.88 17.81
CA LYS A 213 4.33 -9.21 18.95
C LYS A 213 5.22 -9.41 20.17
N ARG A 214 5.48 -8.33 20.93
CA ARG A 214 6.27 -8.31 22.19
C ARG A 214 5.38 -8.51 23.39
#